data_6e3c8c3edc923f326422b7c33c4d810f
#
_entry.id   6e3c8c3edc923f326422b7c33c4d810f
#
_cell.length_a   1.000
_cell.length_b   1.000
_cell.length_c   1.000
_cell.angle_alpha   90.00
_cell.angle_beta   90.00
_cell.angle_gamma   90.00
#
_symmetry.space_group_name_H-M   'P 1'
#
loop_
_entity.id
_entity.type
_entity.pdbx_description
1 polymer ?
#
loop_
_entity_poly.entity_id
_entity_poly.type
_entity_poly.pdbx_seq_one_letter_code
_entity_poly.pdbx_strand_id
1 'polypeptide(L)'
;MAILRYLMLLSLVCWLGGLIFFSFVVAPTAFAVLPTRHMAGAVVARSLGALHWIGIISGIVFLITSLIYARMNTGNAHPLAARHILIFFMLVLTCVSQFGISSKMHAIRTAVGEIDNVPVDNPQRIEFSALHVWSTRLEGSVFLLALIVAYLTSQQMK
;
A
#
# COMPACT_ATOMS: atom_id res chain seq x y z
N MET A 1 -18.39 -7.17 -20.72
CA MET A 1 -18.82 -6.71 -19.40
C MET A 1 -18.29 -7.58 -18.25
N ALA A 2 -18.48 -8.92 -18.28
CA ALA A 2 -18.03 -9.82 -17.21
C ALA A 2 -16.53 -9.74 -16.92
N ILE A 3 -15.68 -9.71 -17.94
CA ILE A 3 -14.22 -9.66 -17.79
C ILE A 3 -13.73 -8.34 -17.13
N LEU A 4 -14.38 -7.22 -17.42
CA LEU A 4 -14.02 -5.94 -16.77
C LEU A 4 -14.36 -5.96 -15.28
N ARG A 5 -15.53 -6.50 -14.92
CA ARG A 5 -15.92 -6.70 -13.51
C ARG A 5 -14.95 -7.62 -12.79
N TYR A 6 -14.55 -8.72 -13.43
CA TYR A 6 -13.59 -9.67 -12.90
C TYR A 6 -12.23 -8.99 -12.64
N LEU A 7 -11.69 -8.22 -13.60
CA LEU A 7 -10.43 -7.51 -13.45
C LEU A 7 -10.49 -6.44 -12.33
N MET A 8 -11.60 -5.71 -12.21
CA MET A 8 -11.82 -4.78 -11.11
C MET A 8 -11.79 -5.48 -9.74
N LEU A 9 -12.51 -6.60 -9.61
CA LEU A 9 -12.53 -7.39 -8.38
C LEU A 9 -11.16 -7.98 -8.08
N LEU A 10 -10.51 -8.58 -9.06
CA LEU A 10 -9.17 -9.17 -8.92
C LEU A 10 -8.15 -8.12 -8.43
N SER A 11 -8.18 -6.91 -9.01
CA SER A 11 -7.31 -5.81 -8.58
C SER A 11 -7.54 -5.43 -7.12
N LEU A 12 -8.79 -5.33 -6.69
CA LEU A 12 -9.12 -5.04 -5.29
C LEU A 12 -8.70 -6.19 -4.36
N VAL A 13 -8.95 -7.43 -4.75
CA VAL A 13 -8.56 -8.61 -3.96
C VAL A 13 -7.05 -8.69 -3.80
N CYS A 14 -6.29 -8.45 -4.87
CA CYS A 14 -4.82 -8.45 -4.81
C CYS A 14 -4.29 -7.34 -3.90
N TRP A 15 -4.80 -6.13 -4.02
CA TRP A 15 -4.31 -5.01 -3.20
C TRP A 15 -4.76 -5.11 -1.75
N LEU A 16 -6.06 -5.21 -1.50
CA LEU A 16 -6.62 -5.29 -0.14
C LEU A 16 -6.18 -6.57 0.58
N GLY A 17 -6.21 -7.72 -0.11
CA GLY A 17 -5.74 -9.00 0.43
C GLY A 17 -4.26 -8.96 0.78
N GLY A 18 -3.44 -8.34 -0.07
CA GLY A 18 -2.02 -8.10 0.20
C GLY A 18 -1.80 -7.22 1.44
N LEU A 19 -2.57 -6.12 1.59
CA LEU A 19 -2.51 -5.25 2.77
C LEU A 19 -2.90 -6.00 4.06
N ILE A 20 -3.97 -6.79 4.02
CA ILE A 20 -4.41 -7.60 5.16
C ILE A 20 -3.31 -8.61 5.53
N PHE A 21 -2.85 -9.38 4.56
CA PHE A 21 -1.84 -10.42 4.81
C PHE A 21 -0.53 -9.82 5.33
N PHE A 22 -0.08 -8.72 4.73
CA PHE A 22 1.13 -8.03 5.19
C PHE A 22 0.98 -7.53 6.63
N SER A 23 -0.11 -6.81 6.94
CA SER A 23 -0.28 -6.14 8.23
C SER A 23 -0.51 -7.11 9.39
N PHE A 24 -1.28 -8.18 9.15
CA PHE A 24 -1.70 -9.09 10.23
C PHE A 24 -0.90 -10.41 10.27
N VAL A 25 -0.16 -10.74 9.21
CA VAL A 25 0.62 -11.99 9.16
C VAL A 25 2.10 -11.70 8.96
N VAL A 26 2.50 -11.06 7.85
CA VAL A 26 3.92 -10.94 7.49
C VAL A 26 4.68 -10.11 8.51
N ALA A 27 4.23 -8.89 8.82
CA ALA A 27 4.94 -8.00 9.73
C ALA A 27 5.01 -8.56 11.16
N PRO A 28 3.91 -9.00 11.81
CA PRO A 28 3.98 -9.58 13.14
C PRO A 28 4.83 -10.84 13.20
N THR A 29 4.71 -11.75 12.22
CA THR A 29 5.46 -13.00 12.18
C THR A 29 6.96 -12.74 12.04
N ALA A 30 7.37 -11.79 11.18
CA ALA A 30 8.78 -11.45 11.02
C ALA A 30 9.41 -11.00 12.35
N PHE A 31 8.71 -10.15 13.11
CA PHE A 31 9.18 -9.69 14.42
C PHE A 31 9.10 -10.74 15.53
N ALA A 32 8.22 -11.75 15.40
CA ALA A 32 8.11 -12.83 16.38
C ALA A 32 9.15 -13.94 16.19
N VAL A 33 9.57 -14.20 14.93
CA VAL A 33 10.36 -15.39 14.59
C VAL A 33 11.83 -15.06 14.35
N LEU A 34 12.14 -13.87 13.82
CA LEU A 34 13.55 -13.56 13.44
C LEU A 34 14.37 -13.14 14.66
N PRO A 35 15.66 -13.56 14.70
CA PRO A 35 16.53 -13.37 15.87
C PRO A 35 16.78 -11.93 16.26
N THR A 36 16.77 -10.99 15.29
CA THR A 36 17.03 -9.58 15.55
C THR A 36 15.97 -8.69 14.90
N ARG A 37 15.70 -7.54 15.52
CA ARG A 37 14.81 -6.51 14.94
C ARG A 37 15.32 -6.00 13.60
N HIS A 38 16.63 -5.96 13.41
CA HIS A 38 17.24 -5.58 12.14
C HIS A 38 16.82 -6.53 11.01
N MET A 39 16.94 -7.84 11.23
CA MET A 39 16.53 -8.86 10.25
C MET A 39 15.01 -8.79 9.98
N ALA A 40 14.22 -8.72 11.05
CA ALA A 40 12.76 -8.57 10.93
C ALA A 40 12.39 -7.33 10.11
N GLY A 41 12.96 -6.18 10.46
CA GLY A 41 12.74 -4.93 9.75
C GLY A 41 13.22 -4.95 8.30
N ALA A 42 14.27 -5.71 7.96
CA ALA A 42 14.71 -5.88 6.58
C ALA A 42 13.72 -6.71 5.75
N VAL A 43 13.20 -7.80 6.30
CA VAL A 43 12.17 -8.63 5.66
C VAL A 43 10.88 -7.82 5.46
N VAL A 44 10.42 -7.14 6.50
CA VAL A 44 9.21 -6.30 6.44
C VAL A 44 9.36 -5.19 5.40
N ALA A 45 10.49 -4.48 5.36
CA ALA A 45 10.74 -3.42 4.38
C ALA A 45 10.72 -3.94 2.94
N ARG A 46 11.33 -5.11 2.69
CA ARG A 46 11.34 -5.73 1.36
C ARG A 46 9.94 -6.21 0.94
N SER A 47 9.21 -6.82 1.86
CA SER A 47 7.83 -7.27 1.61
C SER A 47 6.89 -6.09 1.37
N LEU A 48 7.04 -5.00 2.12
CA LEU A 48 6.28 -3.77 1.93
C LEU A 48 6.56 -3.15 0.55
N GLY A 49 7.82 -3.10 0.14
CA GLY A 49 8.19 -2.63 -1.20
C GLY A 49 7.53 -3.44 -2.32
N ALA A 50 7.48 -4.77 -2.19
CA ALA A 50 6.77 -5.62 -3.14
C ALA A 50 5.25 -5.36 -3.11
N LEU A 51 4.66 -5.19 -1.92
CA LEU A 51 3.25 -4.85 -1.75
C LEU A 51 2.89 -3.51 -2.41
N HIS A 52 3.74 -2.50 -2.28
CA HIS A 52 3.54 -1.21 -2.95
C HIS A 52 3.46 -1.37 -4.47
N TRP A 53 4.33 -2.17 -5.08
CA TRP A 53 4.27 -2.45 -6.52
C TRP A 53 2.99 -3.19 -6.91
N ILE A 54 2.58 -4.19 -6.13
CA ILE A 54 1.30 -4.87 -6.33
C ILE A 54 0.16 -3.84 -6.26
N GLY A 55 0.17 -2.96 -5.27
CA GLY A 55 -0.83 -1.90 -5.10
C GLY A 55 -0.89 -0.92 -6.28
N ILE A 56 0.27 -0.44 -6.75
CA ILE A 56 0.37 0.47 -7.90
C ILE A 56 -0.21 -0.19 -9.16
N ILE A 57 0.21 -1.42 -9.47
CA ILE A 57 -0.29 -2.16 -10.63
C ILE A 57 -1.80 -2.39 -10.50
N SER A 58 -2.26 -2.89 -9.35
CA SER A 58 -3.67 -3.14 -9.08
C SER A 58 -4.52 -1.88 -9.19
N GLY A 59 -4.05 -0.75 -8.64
CA GLY A 59 -4.76 0.53 -8.70
C GLY A 59 -4.90 1.04 -10.13
N ILE A 60 -3.85 0.94 -10.94
CA ILE A 60 -3.87 1.32 -12.37
C ILE A 60 -4.85 0.43 -13.14
N VAL A 61 -4.76 -0.89 -12.95
CA VAL A 61 -5.68 -1.85 -13.61
C VAL A 61 -7.12 -1.57 -13.20
N PHE A 62 -7.38 -1.32 -11.92
CA PHE A 62 -8.72 -0.96 -11.44
C PHE A 62 -9.23 0.31 -12.10
N LEU A 63 -8.44 1.39 -12.15
CA LEU A 63 -8.87 2.66 -12.77
C LEU A 63 -9.22 2.48 -14.23
N ILE A 64 -8.35 1.85 -15.00
CA ILE A 64 -8.55 1.63 -16.45
C ILE A 64 -9.82 0.81 -16.67
N THR A 65 -9.94 -0.34 -16.02
CA THR A 65 -11.09 -1.24 -16.20
C THR A 65 -12.39 -0.64 -15.72
N SER A 66 -12.36 0.14 -14.63
CA SER A 66 -13.53 0.80 -14.06
C SER A 66 -14.03 1.96 -14.96
N LEU A 67 -13.11 2.73 -15.55
CA LEU A 67 -13.47 3.81 -16.49
C LEU A 67 -14.07 3.23 -17.78
N ILE A 68 -13.46 2.17 -18.33
CA ILE A 68 -14.01 1.47 -19.52
C ILE A 68 -15.39 0.91 -19.20
N TYR A 69 -15.55 0.24 -18.05
CA TYR A 69 -16.81 -0.32 -17.61
C TYR A 69 -17.90 0.74 -17.50
N ALA A 70 -17.59 1.89 -16.85
CA ALA A 70 -18.53 2.99 -16.70
C ALA A 70 -18.97 3.53 -18.07
N ARG A 71 -18.02 3.77 -18.99
CA ARG A 71 -18.30 4.27 -20.34
C ARG A 71 -19.20 3.33 -21.14
N MET A 72 -18.95 2.01 -21.05
CA MET A 72 -19.74 1.00 -21.76
C MET A 72 -21.16 0.82 -21.17
N ASN A 73 -21.33 1.08 -19.88
CA ASN A 73 -22.61 0.86 -19.20
C ASN A 73 -23.52 2.08 -19.20
N THR A 74 -22.96 3.30 -19.10
CA THR A 74 -23.72 4.56 -18.95
C THR A 74 -23.50 5.56 -20.09
N GLY A 75 -22.65 5.22 -21.06
CA GLY A 75 -22.22 6.13 -22.12
C GLY A 75 -21.16 7.17 -21.70
N ASN A 76 -20.92 7.36 -20.38
CA ASN A 76 -19.94 8.29 -19.83
C ASN A 76 -18.98 7.58 -18.88
N ALA A 77 -17.71 7.98 -18.88
CA ALA A 77 -16.68 7.36 -18.04
C ALA A 77 -16.78 7.74 -16.56
N HIS A 78 -17.47 8.82 -16.21
CA HIS A 78 -17.61 9.36 -14.85
C HIS A 78 -16.29 9.38 -14.05
N PRO A 79 -15.23 10.06 -14.54
CA PRO A 79 -13.90 10.02 -13.92
C PRO A 79 -13.89 10.53 -12.48
N LEU A 80 -14.83 11.43 -12.14
CA LEU A 80 -14.99 12.00 -10.79
C LEU A 80 -15.89 11.16 -9.86
N ALA A 81 -16.24 9.92 -10.24
CA ALA A 81 -16.95 9.04 -9.31
C ALA A 81 -16.06 8.78 -8.07
N ALA A 82 -16.67 8.75 -6.89
CA ALA A 82 -15.97 8.65 -5.61
C ALA A 82 -14.92 7.52 -5.58
N ARG A 83 -15.22 6.34 -6.14
CA ARG A 83 -14.29 5.22 -6.20
C ARG A 83 -13.01 5.54 -7.00
N HIS A 84 -13.10 6.31 -8.10
CA HIS A 84 -11.94 6.67 -8.91
C HIS A 84 -11.05 7.69 -8.18
N ILE A 85 -11.67 8.67 -7.50
CA ILE A 85 -10.96 9.65 -6.67
C ILE A 85 -10.23 8.93 -5.52
N LEU A 86 -10.90 8.00 -4.86
CA LEU A 86 -10.31 7.24 -3.75
C LEU A 86 -9.14 6.37 -4.20
N ILE A 87 -9.27 5.63 -5.31
CA ILE A 87 -8.17 4.82 -5.86
C ILE A 87 -7.01 5.72 -6.29
N PHE A 88 -7.28 6.85 -6.93
CA PHE A 88 -6.23 7.81 -7.28
C PHE A 88 -5.48 8.31 -6.04
N PHE A 89 -6.22 8.65 -4.98
CA PHE A 89 -5.62 9.08 -3.73
C PHE A 89 -4.80 7.97 -3.06
N MET A 90 -5.30 6.73 -3.06
CA MET A 90 -4.54 5.56 -2.59
C MET A 90 -3.24 5.38 -3.38
N LEU A 91 -3.26 5.54 -4.70
CA LEU A 91 -2.05 5.49 -5.54
C LEU A 91 -1.05 6.57 -5.15
N VAL A 92 -1.51 7.81 -4.93
CA VAL A 92 -0.64 8.91 -4.48
C VAL A 92 0.01 8.58 -3.14
N LEU A 93 -0.77 8.12 -2.14
CA LEU A 93 -0.24 7.74 -0.83
C LEU A 93 0.79 6.60 -0.94
N THR A 94 0.51 5.60 -1.77
CA THR A 94 1.42 4.46 -1.99
C THR A 94 2.71 4.90 -2.70
N CYS A 95 2.63 5.80 -3.68
CA CYS A 95 3.82 6.38 -4.32
C CYS A 95 4.65 7.21 -3.34
N VAL A 96 4.02 8.03 -2.49
CA VAL A 96 4.72 8.78 -1.44
C VAL A 96 5.40 7.83 -0.46
N SER A 97 4.73 6.76 -0.03
CA SER A 97 5.31 5.73 0.83
C SER A 97 6.50 5.04 0.17
N GLN A 98 6.35 4.60 -1.10
CA GLN A 98 7.38 3.85 -1.83
C GLN A 98 8.63 4.70 -2.14
N PHE A 99 8.42 5.83 -2.80
CA PHE A 99 9.52 6.62 -3.35
C PHE A 99 10.05 7.69 -2.39
N GLY A 100 9.23 8.15 -1.45
CA GLY A 100 9.62 9.11 -0.43
C GLY A 100 10.14 8.44 0.84
N ILE A 101 9.25 7.76 1.56
CA ILE A 101 9.53 7.26 2.90
C ILE A 101 10.44 6.03 2.88
N SER A 102 10.07 4.99 2.11
CA SER A 102 10.82 3.73 2.07
C SER A 102 12.24 3.94 1.53
N SER A 103 12.42 4.80 0.53
CA SER A 103 13.74 5.15 0.00
C SER A 103 14.63 5.82 1.05
N LYS A 104 14.09 6.78 1.83
CA LYS A 104 14.83 7.45 2.90
C LYS A 104 15.19 6.49 4.04
N MET A 105 14.24 5.66 4.47
CA MET A 105 14.50 4.64 5.49
C MET A 105 15.56 3.64 5.05
N HIS A 106 15.56 3.25 3.76
CA HIS A 106 16.61 2.39 3.21
C HIS A 106 17.96 3.07 3.21
N ALA A 107 18.05 4.34 2.80
CA ALA A 107 19.29 5.11 2.81
C ALA A 107 19.88 5.23 4.24
N ILE A 108 19.05 5.53 5.24
CA ILE A 108 19.47 5.60 6.64
C ILE A 108 20.02 4.23 7.10
N ARG A 109 19.30 3.13 6.83
CA ARG A 109 19.79 1.77 7.17
C ARG A 109 21.14 1.45 6.53
N THR A 110 21.32 1.85 5.28
CA THR A 110 22.59 1.60 4.57
C THR A 110 23.73 2.40 5.17
N ALA A 111 23.46 3.62 5.66
CA ALA A 111 24.46 4.50 6.25
C ALA A 111 24.88 4.07 7.67
N VAL A 112 23.93 3.66 8.52
CA VAL A 112 24.19 3.38 9.94
C VAL A 112 24.22 1.89 10.30
N GLY A 113 23.83 1.00 9.38
CA GLY A 113 23.71 -0.43 9.65
C GLY A 113 22.52 -0.76 10.57
N GLU A 114 22.79 -1.35 11.73
CA GLU A 114 21.75 -1.71 12.69
C GLU A 114 21.26 -0.52 13.49
N ILE A 115 20.06 -0.02 13.19
CA ILE A 115 19.43 1.13 13.83
C ILE A 115 19.35 0.98 15.37
N ASP A 116 19.16 -0.23 15.85
CA ASP A 116 19.01 -0.48 17.30
C ASP A 116 20.32 -0.28 18.07
N ASN A 117 21.47 -0.38 17.41
CA ASN A 117 22.79 -0.15 17.98
C ASN A 117 23.22 1.33 17.96
N VAL A 118 22.46 2.17 17.27
CA VAL A 118 22.72 3.62 17.22
C VAL A 118 22.11 4.29 18.46
N PRO A 119 22.79 5.25 19.12
CA PRO A 119 22.25 5.98 20.28
C PRO A 119 20.88 6.61 20.00
N VAL A 120 20.00 6.66 21.01
CA VAL A 120 18.61 7.14 20.85
C VAL A 120 18.51 8.63 20.49
N ASP A 121 19.50 9.41 20.83
CA ASP A 121 19.66 10.84 20.54
C ASP A 121 20.30 11.12 19.17
N ASN A 122 20.71 10.06 18.46
CA ASN A 122 21.28 10.21 17.12
C ASN A 122 20.23 10.71 16.13
N PRO A 123 20.52 11.79 15.36
CA PRO A 123 19.57 12.37 14.41
C PRO A 123 19.01 11.37 13.39
N GLN A 124 19.84 10.45 12.89
CA GLN A 124 19.42 9.44 11.90
C GLN A 124 18.45 8.41 12.50
N ARG A 125 18.64 8.03 13.78
CA ARG A 125 17.70 7.15 14.49
C ARG A 125 16.36 7.83 14.74
N ILE A 126 16.38 9.11 15.11
CA ILE A 126 15.17 9.94 15.30
C ILE A 126 14.42 10.06 13.98
N GLU A 127 15.12 10.41 12.88
CA GLU A 127 14.52 10.53 11.55
C GLU A 127 13.92 9.20 11.09
N PHE A 128 14.64 8.08 11.26
CA PHE A 128 14.14 6.75 10.91
C PHE A 128 12.85 6.41 11.66
N SER A 129 12.80 6.72 12.96
CA SER A 129 11.62 6.46 13.79
C SER A 129 10.42 7.29 13.34
N ALA A 130 10.64 8.56 13.00
CA ALA A 130 9.59 9.43 12.45
C ALA A 130 9.07 8.92 11.10
N LEU A 131 9.96 8.53 10.19
CA LEU A 131 9.60 7.94 8.89
C LEU A 131 8.83 6.63 9.07
N HIS A 132 9.19 5.79 10.04
CA HIS A 132 8.48 4.55 10.34
C HIS A 132 7.03 4.82 10.79
N VAL A 133 6.82 5.79 11.66
CA VAL A 133 5.48 6.22 12.08
C VAL A 133 4.66 6.71 10.89
N TRP A 134 5.24 7.52 10.01
CA TRP A 134 4.56 8.00 8.81
C TRP A 134 4.23 6.86 7.84
N SER A 135 5.17 5.92 7.61
CA SER A 135 4.92 4.72 6.80
C SER A 135 3.70 3.96 7.31
N THR A 136 3.64 3.66 8.61
CA THR A 136 2.52 2.93 9.22
C THR A 136 1.19 3.68 9.07
N ARG A 137 1.20 5.01 9.24
CA ARG A 137 -0.02 5.85 9.05
C ARG A 137 -0.50 5.83 7.60
N LEU A 138 0.41 5.93 6.64
CA LEU A 138 0.04 5.89 5.22
C LEU A 138 -0.55 4.52 4.84
N GLU A 139 0.09 3.42 5.28
CA GLU A 139 -0.44 2.07 5.03
C GLU A 139 -1.82 1.86 5.66
N GLY A 140 -2.02 2.31 6.90
CA GLY A 140 -3.32 2.29 7.56
C GLY A 140 -4.38 3.10 6.81
N SER A 141 -4.01 4.27 6.28
CA SER A 141 -4.91 5.10 5.47
C SER A 141 -5.29 4.42 4.16
N VAL A 142 -4.31 3.85 3.44
CA VAL A 142 -4.56 3.09 2.20
C VAL A 142 -5.46 1.89 2.49
N PHE A 143 -5.24 1.18 3.59
CA PHE A 143 -6.07 0.06 4.00
C PHE A 143 -7.54 0.46 4.23
N LEU A 144 -7.80 1.54 4.99
CA LEU A 144 -9.16 2.03 5.24
C LEU A 144 -9.83 2.49 3.94
N LEU A 145 -9.11 3.20 3.08
CA LEU A 145 -9.62 3.63 1.77
C LEU A 145 -9.95 2.42 0.88
N ALA A 146 -9.12 1.38 0.90
CA ALA A 146 -9.38 0.14 0.15
C ALA A 146 -10.67 -0.55 0.57
N LEU A 147 -10.99 -0.57 1.88
CA LEU A 147 -12.27 -1.08 2.37
C LEU A 147 -13.45 -0.27 1.85
N ILE A 148 -13.34 1.06 1.84
CA ILE A 148 -14.39 1.95 1.30
C ILE A 148 -14.58 1.70 -0.20
N VAL A 149 -13.49 1.61 -0.96
CA VAL A 149 -13.58 1.33 -2.41
C VAL A 149 -14.20 -0.04 -2.67
N ALA A 150 -13.85 -1.06 -1.90
CA ALA A 150 -14.45 -2.40 -2.01
C ALA A 150 -15.96 -2.34 -1.77
N TYR A 151 -16.40 -1.62 -0.73
CA TYR A 151 -17.81 -1.40 -0.45
C TYR A 151 -18.52 -0.68 -1.61
N LEU A 152 -18.00 0.47 -2.07
CA LEU A 152 -18.59 1.23 -3.18
C LEU A 152 -18.66 0.40 -4.47
N THR A 153 -17.65 -0.42 -4.73
CA THR A 153 -17.62 -1.29 -5.91
C THR A 153 -18.68 -2.38 -5.81
N SER A 154 -18.88 -2.97 -4.63
CA SER A 154 -19.89 -4.01 -4.42
C SER A 154 -21.33 -3.51 -4.66
N GLN A 155 -21.61 -2.25 -4.32
CA GLN A 155 -22.93 -1.64 -4.54
C GLN A 155 -23.27 -1.42 -6.02
N GLN A 156 -22.27 -1.28 -6.88
CA GLN A 156 -22.48 -1.05 -8.31
C GLN A 156 -22.51 -2.35 -9.13
N MET A 157 -22.23 -3.48 -8.52
CA MET A 157 -22.29 -4.79 -9.18
C MET A 157 -23.66 -5.46 -9.04
N LYS A 158 -24.56 -4.84 -8.29
CA LYS A 158 -25.96 -5.23 -8.24
C LYS A 158 -26.67 -4.72 -9.49
#